data_008248bcecbbcba0acaef508054ddfe4
#
_entry.id   008248bcecbbcba0acaef508054ddfe4
#
_cell.length_a   1.000
_cell.length_b   1.000
_cell.length_c   1.000
_cell.angle_alpha   90.00
_cell.angle_beta   90.00
_cell.angle_gamma   90.00
#
_symmetry.space_group_name_H-M   'P 1'
#
loop_
_entity.id
_entity.type
_entity.pdbx_description
1 polymer ?
#
loop_
_entity_poly.entity_id
_entity_poly.type
_entity_poly.pdbx_seq_one_letter_code
_entity_poly.pdbx_strand_id
1 'polypeptide(L)'
;MRLVAATLLGELSAEPAAGRRDRFALSAELLEQLADHRGQDGREHLVVVDEAQQLNRECIEFLRWLHDHRLTRFALLLVGGDGTWQVLSREPMLRSRIYRRVICTPLSPEQVCALLPRFHPIYAGVSADVLLFVDDHFAHGNLRDWAAFTATAAGLCRAAGAGRVDEQIARNAFALHGGVRARVATATAP
;
A
#
# COMPACT_ATOMS: atom_id res chain seq x y z
N MET A 1 5.45 -2.71 -21.06
CA MET A 1 4.23 -3.47 -21.34
C MET A 1 4.33 -4.96 -21.04
N ARG A 2 5.21 -5.74 -21.68
CA ARG A 2 5.32 -7.20 -21.50
C ARG A 2 5.51 -7.63 -20.03
N LEU A 3 6.35 -6.92 -19.26
CA LEU A 3 6.57 -7.22 -17.85
C LEU A 3 5.29 -7.00 -17.03
N VAL A 4 4.58 -5.90 -17.24
CA VAL A 4 3.31 -5.60 -16.55
C VAL A 4 2.27 -6.67 -16.85
N ALA A 5 2.12 -7.09 -18.11
CA ALA A 5 1.19 -8.15 -18.48
C ALA A 5 1.54 -9.50 -17.82
N ALA A 6 2.84 -9.85 -17.79
CA ALA A 6 3.30 -11.10 -17.17
C ALA A 6 3.11 -11.07 -15.62
N THR A 7 3.36 -9.93 -14.99
CA THR A 7 3.12 -9.76 -13.54
C THR A 7 1.64 -9.88 -13.20
N LEU A 8 0.76 -9.19 -13.93
CA LEU A 8 -0.69 -9.28 -13.73
C LEU A 8 -1.21 -10.71 -13.89
N LEU A 9 -0.72 -11.44 -14.87
CA LEU A 9 -1.09 -12.86 -15.05
C LEU A 9 -0.59 -13.73 -13.90
N GLY A 10 0.63 -13.51 -13.42
CA GLY A 10 1.16 -14.23 -12.26
C GLY A 10 0.33 -14.04 -11.00
N GLU A 11 -0.25 -12.85 -10.81
CA GLU A 11 -1.13 -12.55 -9.67
C GLU A 11 -2.55 -13.13 -9.85
N LEU A 12 -3.03 -13.24 -11.07
CA LEU A 12 -4.37 -13.77 -11.37
C LEU A 12 -4.40 -15.31 -11.44
N SER A 13 -3.28 -15.92 -11.85
CA SER A 13 -3.14 -17.36 -12.02
C SER A 13 -2.42 -17.97 -10.83
N ALA A 14 -2.91 -19.09 -10.30
CA ALA A 14 -2.22 -19.84 -9.25
C ALA A 14 -0.90 -20.47 -9.73
N GLU A 15 -0.64 -20.46 -11.04
CA GLU A 15 0.60 -20.95 -11.63
C GLU A 15 1.41 -19.80 -12.24
N PRO A 16 2.73 -19.75 -12.00
CA PRO A 16 3.59 -18.77 -12.64
C PRO A 16 3.53 -18.96 -14.15
N ALA A 17 3.39 -17.86 -14.89
CA ALA A 17 3.41 -17.85 -16.35
C ALA A 17 4.76 -18.41 -16.86
N ALA A 18 4.87 -19.73 -16.95
CA ALA A 18 6.07 -20.43 -17.38
C ALA A 18 6.21 -20.28 -18.89
N GLY A 19 7.30 -19.64 -19.31
CA GLY A 19 7.72 -19.58 -20.71
C GLY A 19 7.78 -18.17 -21.29
N ARG A 20 8.52 -18.09 -22.40
CA ARG A 20 8.75 -16.86 -23.19
C ARG A 20 7.51 -16.55 -24.04
N ARG A 21 6.40 -16.12 -23.39
CA ARG A 21 5.17 -15.79 -24.11
C ARG A 21 5.30 -14.46 -24.84
N ASP A 22 4.77 -14.41 -26.06
CA ASP A 22 4.62 -13.17 -26.82
C ASP A 22 3.61 -12.23 -26.15
N ARG A 23 3.77 -10.92 -26.37
CA ARG A 23 2.87 -9.89 -25.83
C ARG A 23 1.39 -10.13 -26.19
N PHE A 24 1.14 -10.67 -27.38
CA PHE A 24 -0.23 -10.96 -27.83
C PHE A 24 -0.85 -12.12 -27.07
N ALA A 25 -0.09 -13.19 -26.81
CA ALA A 25 -0.55 -14.30 -25.99
C ALA A 25 -0.85 -13.88 -24.55
N LEU A 26 0.05 -13.07 -23.93
CA LEU A 26 -0.17 -12.50 -22.59
C LEU A 26 -1.40 -11.61 -22.55
N SER A 27 -1.63 -10.79 -23.57
CA SER A 27 -2.81 -9.91 -23.63
C SER A 27 -4.10 -10.71 -23.80
N ALA A 28 -4.10 -11.75 -24.63
CA ALA A 28 -5.26 -12.61 -24.83
C ALA A 28 -5.65 -13.37 -23.55
N GLU A 29 -4.66 -13.89 -22.83
CA GLU A 29 -4.86 -14.58 -21.57
C GLU A 29 -5.37 -13.62 -20.48
N LEU A 30 -4.85 -12.37 -20.40
CA LEU A 30 -5.38 -11.35 -19.48
C LEU A 30 -6.84 -10.98 -19.80
N LEU A 31 -7.19 -10.88 -21.08
CA LEU A 31 -8.57 -10.63 -21.48
C LEU A 31 -9.51 -11.76 -21.03
N GLU A 32 -9.05 -13.00 -21.11
CA GLU A 32 -9.80 -14.17 -20.64
C GLU A 32 -9.94 -14.19 -19.11
N GLN A 33 -8.86 -13.94 -18.38
CA GLN A 33 -8.86 -13.93 -16.90
C GLN A 33 -9.69 -12.76 -16.32
N LEU A 34 -9.69 -11.61 -16.98
CA LEU A 34 -10.44 -10.43 -16.57
C LEU A 34 -11.82 -10.31 -17.26
N ALA A 35 -12.24 -11.35 -17.99
CA ALA A 35 -13.52 -11.36 -18.67
C ALA A 35 -14.68 -11.20 -17.69
N ASP A 36 -15.75 -10.54 -18.17
CA ASP A 36 -17.00 -10.38 -17.39
C ASP A 36 -17.75 -11.72 -17.29
N HIS A 37 -17.48 -12.49 -16.27
CA HIS A 37 -18.15 -13.76 -16.00
C HIS A 37 -19.47 -13.60 -15.21
N ARG A 38 -20.20 -12.50 -15.41
CA ARG A 38 -21.44 -12.18 -14.69
C ARG A 38 -22.52 -13.28 -14.65
N GLY A 39 -22.31 -14.37 -15.35
CA GLY A 39 -23.26 -15.50 -15.38
C GLY A 39 -22.83 -16.73 -14.58
N GLN A 40 -21.55 -16.85 -14.20
CA GLN A 40 -21.04 -18.10 -13.61
C GLN A 40 -20.58 -17.98 -12.16
N ASP A 41 -19.79 -16.95 -11.79
CA ASP A 41 -19.22 -16.87 -10.43
C ASP A 41 -19.37 -15.51 -9.73
N GLY A 42 -19.91 -14.49 -10.40
CA GLY A 42 -20.16 -13.15 -9.81
C GLY A 42 -18.91 -12.44 -9.25
N ARG A 43 -17.71 -12.86 -9.65
CA ARG A 43 -16.45 -12.30 -9.14
C ARG A 43 -16.17 -10.95 -9.78
N GLU A 44 -16.03 -9.94 -8.94
CA GLU A 44 -15.55 -8.63 -9.35
C GLU A 44 -14.03 -8.57 -9.17
N HIS A 45 -13.31 -8.13 -10.20
CA HIS A 45 -11.85 -8.00 -10.16
C HIS A 45 -11.46 -6.57 -9.77
N LEU A 46 -10.45 -6.47 -8.89
CA LEU A 46 -9.76 -5.23 -8.59
C LEU A 46 -8.28 -5.40 -8.97
N VAL A 47 -7.82 -4.59 -9.90
CA VAL A 47 -6.40 -4.50 -10.24
C VAL A 47 -5.80 -3.32 -9.48
N VAL A 48 -4.83 -3.60 -8.63
CA VAL A 48 -4.08 -2.59 -7.87
C VAL A 48 -2.69 -2.46 -8.48
N VAL A 49 -2.33 -1.24 -8.86
CA VAL A 49 -0.98 -0.90 -9.34
C VAL A 49 -0.34 0.02 -8.33
N ASP A 50 0.61 -0.51 -7.57
CA ASP A 50 1.41 0.28 -6.63
C ASP A 50 2.58 0.97 -7.33
N GLU A 51 3.15 2.00 -6.70
CA GLU A 51 4.22 2.84 -7.25
C GLU A 51 3.88 3.40 -8.66
N ALA A 52 2.62 3.80 -8.85
CA ALA A 52 2.10 4.22 -10.16
C ALA A 52 2.84 5.43 -10.78
N GLN A 53 3.64 6.19 -10.00
CA GLN A 53 4.52 7.23 -10.52
C GLN A 53 5.66 6.66 -11.38
N GLN A 54 5.95 5.37 -11.29
CA GLN A 54 6.98 4.70 -12.10
C GLN A 54 6.44 4.20 -13.45
N LEU A 55 5.14 4.28 -13.68
CA LEU A 55 4.54 3.88 -14.94
C LEU A 55 5.04 4.77 -16.08
N ASN A 56 5.54 4.15 -17.12
CA ASN A 56 5.79 4.83 -18.38
C ASN A 56 4.51 4.89 -19.25
N ARG A 57 4.54 5.72 -20.28
CA ARG A 57 3.40 5.92 -21.18
C ARG A 57 2.87 4.62 -21.77
N GLU A 58 3.76 3.71 -22.19
CA GLU A 58 3.37 2.42 -22.78
C GLU A 58 2.57 1.55 -21.80
N CYS A 59 2.98 1.54 -20.52
CA CYS A 59 2.26 0.80 -19.47
C CYS A 59 0.89 1.43 -19.18
N ILE A 60 0.82 2.76 -19.15
CA ILE A 60 -0.44 3.49 -18.96
C ILE A 60 -1.42 3.21 -20.10
N GLU A 61 -0.95 3.27 -21.34
CA GLU A 61 -1.76 2.97 -22.53
C GLU A 61 -2.25 1.51 -22.53
N PHE A 62 -1.42 0.58 -22.09
CA PHE A 62 -1.79 -0.82 -21.98
C PHE A 62 -2.86 -1.05 -20.91
N LEU A 63 -2.70 -0.50 -19.70
CA LEU A 63 -3.70 -0.60 -18.63
C LEU A 63 -5.04 0.02 -19.05
N ARG A 64 -4.97 1.18 -19.72
CA ARG A 64 -6.16 1.81 -20.28
C ARG A 64 -6.84 0.94 -21.33
N TRP A 65 -6.07 0.39 -22.29
CA TRP A 65 -6.60 -0.49 -23.32
C TRP A 65 -7.29 -1.72 -22.68
N LEU A 66 -6.65 -2.32 -21.68
CA LEU A 66 -7.20 -3.47 -20.98
C LEU A 66 -8.50 -3.11 -20.25
N HIS A 67 -8.55 -1.94 -19.60
CA HIS A 67 -9.72 -1.46 -18.88
C HIS A 67 -10.87 -1.06 -19.82
N ASP A 68 -10.56 -0.48 -20.98
CA ASP A 68 -11.56 -0.06 -21.97
C ASP A 68 -12.06 -1.25 -22.85
N HIS A 69 -11.44 -2.43 -22.72
CA HIS A 69 -11.78 -3.56 -23.59
C HIS A 69 -13.16 -4.12 -23.24
N ARG A 70 -13.99 -4.35 -24.26
CA ARG A 70 -15.39 -4.76 -24.11
C ARG A 70 -15.62 -6.09 -23.37
N LEU A 71 -14.62 -6.96 -23.36
CA LEU A 71 -14.70 -8.27 -22.70
C LEU A 71 -14.26 -8.21 -21.23
N THR A 72 -13.56 -7.17 -20.81
CA THR A 72 -13.05 -7.08 -19.44
C THR A 72 -13.93 -6.21 -18.56
N ARG A 73 -13.98 -6.57 -17.29
CA ARG A 73 -14.65 -5.78 -16.27
C ARG A 73 -13.91 -5.88 -14.95
N PHE A 74 -13.21 -4.81 -14.59
CA PHE A 74 -12.50 -4.71 -13.33
C PHE A 74 -12.40 -3.25 -12.88
N ALA A 75 -12.23 -3.05 -11.58
CA ALA A 75 -11.84 -1.76 -11.05
C ALA A 75 -10.32 -1.62 -11.10
N LEU A 76 -9.82 -0.45 -11.46
CA LEU A 76 -8.39 -0.13 -11.46
C LEU A 76 -8.07 0.87 -10.35
N LEU A 77 -7.21 0.49 -9.42
CA LEU A 77 -6.69 1.33 -8.36
C LEU A 77 -5.20 1.62 -8.61
N LEU A 78 -4.88 2.88 -8.85
CA LEU A 78 -3.50 3.35 -8.99
C LEU A 78 -3.07 3.97 -7.67
N VAL A 79 -2.07 3.37 -7.03
CA VAL A 79 -1.50 3.79 -5.75
C VAL A 79 -0.09 4.32 -6.00
N GLY A 80 0.33 5.32 -5.25
CA GLY A 80 1.70 5.83 -5.35
C GLY A 80 1.97 7.00 -4.44
N GLY A 81 3.22 7.36 -4.33
CA GLY A 81 3.71 8.46 -3.51
C GLY A 81 3.64 9.83 -4.20
N ASP A 82 4.49 10.71 -3.74
CA ASP A 82 4.60 12.06 -4.30
C ASP A 82 4.96 12.03 -5.78
N GLY A 83 4.32 12.90 -6.55
CA GLY A 83 4.52 12.93 -8.01
C GLY A 83 3.60 12.01 -8.81
N THR A 84 2.91 11.06 -8.20
CA THR A 84 1.99 10.16 -8.92
C THR A 84 0.97 10.91 -9.76
N TRP A 85 0.33 11.92 -9.17
CA TRP A 85 -0.66 12.72 -9.93
C TRP A 85 -0.03 13.47 -11.10
N GLN A 86 1.18 13.98 -10.96
CA GLN A 86 1.89 14.66 -12.04
C GLN A 86 2.17 13.74 -13.22
N VAL A 87 2.51 12.47 -12.96
CA VAL A 87 2.73 11.46 -14.00
C VAL A 87 1.41 11.08 -14.67
N LEU A 88 0.41 10.69 -13.90
CA LEU A 88 -0.87 10.21 -14.42
C LEU A 88 -1.66 11.31 -15.15
N SER A 89 -1.60 12.55 -14.69
CA SER A 89 -2.33 13.67 -15.31
C SER A 89 -1.73 14.18 -16.61
N ARG A 90 -0.49 13.81 -16.94
CA ARG A 90 0.13 14.10 -18.25
C ARG A 90 -0.55 13.36 -19.39
N GLU A 91 -1.25 12.26 -19.09
CA GLU A 91 -2.00 11.49 -20.07
C GLU A 91 -3.50 11.88 -20.03
N PRO A 92 -3.96 12.76 -20.94
CA PRO A 92 -5.32 13.30 -20.90
C PRO A 92 -6.40 12.21 -20.94
N MET A 93 -6.12 11.12 -21.66
CA MET A 93 -7.04 10.00 -21.80
C MET A 93 -7.21 9.19 -20.52
N LEU A 94 -6.16 9.09 -19.70
CA LEU A 94 -6.25 8.48 -18.37
C LEU A 94 -6.95 9.42 -17.40
N ARG A 95 -6.56 10.70 -17.40
CA ARG A 95 -7.15 11.73 -16.53
C ARG A 95 -8.67 11.79 -16.64
N SER A 96 -9.23 11.68 -17.84
CA SER A 96 -10.68 11.70 -18.06
C SER A 96 -11.44 10.50 -17.52
N ARG A 97 -10.72 9.38 -17.19
CA ARG A 97 -11.28 8.12 -16.68
C ARG A 97 -11.11 7.95 -15.17
N ILE A 98 -10.32 8.80 -14.53
CA ILE A 98 -10.13 8.73 -13.08
C ILE A 98 -11.42 9.24 -12.42
N TYR A 99 -12.16 8.31 -11.84
CA TYR A 99 -13.42 8.60 -11.16
C TYR A 99 -13.19 9.33 -9.84
N ARG A 100 -12.19 8.93 -9.07
CA ARG A 100 -11.92 9.48 -7.75
C ARG A 100 -10.42 9.55 -7.46
N ARG A 101 -10.00 10.65 -6.86
CA ARG A 101 -8.67 10.82 -6.31
C ARG A 101 -8.77 10.92 -4.79
N VAL A 102 -7.96 10.12 -4.10
CA VAL A 102 -7.80 10.17 -2.65
C VAL A 102 -6.37 10.57 -2.34
N ILE A 103 -6.19 11.53 -1.46
CA ILE A 103 -4.89 11.97 -0.97
C ILE A 103 -4.80 11.53 0.48
N CYS A 104 -3.82 10.68 0.79
CA CYS A 104 -3.51 10.29 2.16
C CYS A 104 -2.59 11.34 2.76
N THR A 105 -3.08 12.02 3.79
CA THR A 105 -2.28 12.97 4.59
C THR A 105 -1.93 12.34 5.93
N PRO A 106 -0.90 12.85 6.63
CA PRO A 106 -0.68 12.46 8.01
C PRO A 106 -1.95 12.61 8.86
N LEU A 107 -2.12 11.73 9.81
CA LEU A 107 -3.27 11.77 10.73
C LEU A 107 -3.19 13.01 11.63
N SER A 108 -4.33 13.65 11.87
CA SER A 108 -4.42 14.65 12.93
C SER A 108 -4.38 13.99 14.32
N PRO A 109 -4.08 14.75 15.39
CA PRO A 109 -4.13 14.24 16.76
C PRO A 109 -5.45 13.55 17.13
N GLU A 110 -6.58 14.11 16.68
CA GLU A 110 -7.91 13.55 16.92
C GLU A 110 -8.08 12.22 16.14
N GLN A 111 -7.56 12.15 14.91
CA GLN A 111 -7.60 10.94 14.11
C GLN A 111 -6.70 9.86 14.70
N VAL A 112 -5.53 10.19 15.23
CA VAL A 112 -4.66 9.25 15.95
C VAL A 112 -5.43 8.63 17.11
N CYS A 113 -6.03 9.43 17.98
CA CYS A 113 -6.80 8.93 19.13
C CYS A 113 -8.02 8.07 18.74
N ALA A 114 -8.66 8.38 17.62
CA ALA A 114 -9.82 7.63 17.14
C ALA A 114 -9.45 6.33 16.41
N LEU A 115 -8.34 6.32 15.68
CA LEU A 115 -7.98 5.22 14.79
C LEU A 115 -7.13 4.15 15.49
N LEU A 116 -6.13 4.54 16.30
CA LEU A 116 -5.15 3.61 16.87
C LEU A 116 -5.78 2.51 17.73
N PRO A 117 -6.81 2.76 18.58
CA PRO A 117 -7.49 1.69 19.32
C PRO A 117 -8.15 0.63 18.43
N ARG A 118 -8.48 0.99 17.18
CA ARG A 118 -9.06 0.09 16.17
C ARG A 118 -7.98 -0.56 15.29
N PHE A 119 -6.80 0.04 15.22
CA PHE A 119 -5.69 -0.44 14.42
C PHE A 119 -5.02 -1.66 15.05
N HIS A 120 -4.79 -1.65 16.38
CA HIS A 120 -4.18 -2.80 17.04
C HIS A 120 -4.63 -2.91 18.51
N PRO A 121 -4.85 -4.15 19.05
CA PRO A 121 -5.35 -4.36 20.42
C PRO A 121 -4.50 -3.75 21.53
N ILE A 122 -3.17 -3.59 21.32
CA ILE A 122 -2.27 -2.98 22.33
C ILE A 122 -2.62 -1.52 22.66
N TYR A 123 -3.44 -0.87 21.85
CA TYR A 123 -3.90 0.51 22.06
C TYR A 123 -5.29 0.58 22.70
N ALA A 124 -5.95 -0.56 22.93
CA ALA A 124 -7.26 -0.58 23.57
C ALA A 124 -7.16 -0.05 25.01
N GLY A 125 -7.93 1.02 25.31
CA GLY A 125 -7.93 1.67 26.61
C GLY A 125 -6.64 2.42 26.98
N VAL A 126 -5.77 2.70 26.01
CA VAL A 126 -4.62 3.61 26.18
C VAL A 126 -5.12 5.04 26.20
N SER A 127 -4.59 5.86 27.11
CA SER A 127 -4.96 7.27 27.21
C SER A 127 -4.53 8.07 25.98
N ALA A 128 -5.28 9.13 25.67
CA ALA A 128 -4.92 10.03 24.58
C ALA A 128 -3.51 10.62 24.74
N ASP A 129 -3.10 10.94 25.97
CA ASP A 129 -1.77 11.51 26.25
C ASP A 129 -0.65 10.59 25.82
N VAL A 130 -0.75 9.27 26.05
CA VAL A 130 0.26 8.29 25.61
C VAL A 130 0.25 8.14 24.08
N LEU A 131 -0.91 8.12 23.43
CA LEU A 131 -0.99 8.06 21.98
C LEU A 131 -0.36 9.30 21.34
N LEU A 132 -0.70 10.49 21.83
CA LEU A 132 -0.15 11.74 21.32
C LEU A 132 1.34 11.89 21.63
N PHE A 133 1.79 11.39 22.79
CA PHE A 133 3.22 11.32 23.09
C PHE A 133 4.00 10.47 22.05
N VAL A 134 3.44 9.32 21.67
CA VAL A 134 4.06 8.48 20.62
C VAL A 134 4.02 9.17 19.27
N ASP A 135 2.90 9.80 18.94
CA ASP A 135 2.75 10.50 17.66
C ASP A 135 3.74 11.66 17.52
N ASP A 136 3.83 12.50 18.55
CA ASP A 136 4.71 13.69 18.56
C ASP A 136 6.20 13.33 18.47
N HIS A 137 6.61 12.23 19.10
CA HIS A 137 8.02 11.85 19.19
C HIS A 137 8.48 10.88 18.11
N PHE A 138 7.56 10.18 17.44
CA PHE A 138 7.94 9.10 16.54
C PHE A 138 7.17 9.06 15.23
N ALA A 139 5.83 9.04 15.28
CA ALA A 139 5.05 8.71 14.10
C ALA A 139 4.59 9.93 13.28
N HIS A 140 4.41 11.09 13.91
CA HIS A 140 4.02 12.35 13.24
C HIS A 140 2.82 12.20 12.30
N GLY A 141 1.82 11.42 12.70
CA GLY A 141 0.63 11.11 11.90
C GLY A 141 0.88 10.09 10.79
N ASN A 142 2.09 9.57 10.62
CA ASN A 142 2.43 8.64 9.55
C ASN A 142 2.07 7.20 9.93
N LEU A 143 1.14 6.58 9.20
CA LEU A 143 0.70 5.21 9.46
C LEU A 143 1.81 4.15 9.29
N ARG A 144 2.80 4.38 8.42
CA ARG A 144 3.95 3.47 8.27
C ARG A 144 4.81 3.46 9.52
N ASP A 145 5.08 4.65 10.09
CA ASP A 145 5.82 4.78 11.33
C ASP A 145 5.01 4.21 12.50
N TRP A 146 3.70 4.44 12.54
CA TRP A 146 2.81 3.78 13.48
C TRP A 146 2.85 2.25 13.38
N ALA A 147 2.88 1.69 12.18
CA ALA A 147 2.99 0.24 11.99
C ALA A 147 4.33 -0.30 12.50
N ALA A 148 5.44 0.39 12.21
CA ALA A 148 6.76 0.03 12.71
C ALA A 148 6.84 0.09 14.25
N PHE A 149 6.31 1.16 14.83
CA PHE A 149 6.21 1.29 16.28
C PHE A 149 5.36 0.18 16.90
N THR A 150 4.20 -0.12 16.30
CA THR A 150 3.29 -1.15 16.77
C THR A 150 3.96 -2.53 16.85
N ALA A 151 4.72 -2.90 15.82
CA ALA A 151 5.44 -4.18 15.78
C ALA A 151 6.42 -4.31 16.94
N THR A 152 7.18 -3.24 17.23
CA THR A 152 8.14 -3.20 18.35
C THR A 152 7.42 -3.18 19.70
N ALA A 153 6.44 -2.30 19.87
CA ALA A 153 5.69 -2.15 21.12
C ALA A 153 4.92 -3.42 21.50
N ALA A 154 4.33 -4.12 20.51
CA ALA A 154 3.66 -5.39 20.76
C ALA A 154 4.63 -6.49 21.24
N GLY A 155 5.87 -6.49 20.75
CA GLY A 155 6.93 -7.35 21.27
C GLY A 155 7.26 -7.06 22.74
N LEU A 156 7.43 -5.78 23.06
CA LEU A 156 7.72 -5.33 24.43
C LEU A 156 6.56 -5.60 25.39
N CYS A 157 5.30 -5.36 24.98
CA CYS A 157 4.12 -5.71 25.76
C CYS A 157 4.12 -7.21 26.11
N ARG A 158 4.36 -8.08 25.13
CA ARG A 158 4.42 -9.54 25.39
C ARG A 158 5.54 -9.90 26.37
N ALA A 159 6.73 -9.35 26.19
CA ALA A 159 7.88 -9.60 27.08
C ALA A 159 7.63 -9.12 28.51
N ALA A 160 6.92 -8.03 28.68
CA ALA A 160 6.56 -7.45 29.99
C ALA A 160 5.28 -8.05 30.61
N GLY A 161 4.56 -8.94 29.90
CA GLY A 161 3.24 -9.42 30.34
C GLY A 161 2.17 -8.29 30.38
N ALA A 162 2.39 -7.19 29.67
CA ALA A 162 1.49 -6.05 29.62
C ALA A 162 0.47 -6.20 28.48
N GLY A 163 -0.80 -5.94 28.78
CA GLY A 163 -1.88 -6.04 27.78
C GLY A 163 -1.99 -4.82 26.86
N ARG A 164 -1.33 -3.72 27.19
CA ARG A 164 -1.41 -2.44 26.46
C ARG A 164 -0.13 -1.63 26.57
N VAL A 165 0.03 -0.70 25.66
CA VAL A 165 1.15 0.28 25.69
C VAL A 165 0.92 1.29 26.82
N ASP A 166 1.99 1.56 27.55
CA ASP A 166 2.13 2.67 28.47
C ASP A 166 3.34 3.54 28.06
N GLU A 167 3.58 4.61 28.82
CA GLU A 167 4.68 5.54 28.52
C GLU A 167 6.05 4.86 28.62
N GLN A 168 6.23 3.90 29.54
CA GLN A 168 7.50 3.19 29.70
C GLN A 168 7.79 2.30 28.50
N ILE A 169 6.79 1.56 28.02
CA ILE A 169 6.89 0.73 26.80
C ILE A 169 7.16 1.62 25.59
N ALA A 170 6.50 2.79 25.50
CA ALA A 170 6.75 3.74 24.43
C ALA A 170 8.20 4.23 24.40
N ARG A 171 8.76 4.63 25.54
CA ARG A 171 10.16 5.06 25.68
C ARG A 171 11.15 3.94 25.34
N ASN A 172 10.87 2.71 25.77
CA ASN A 172 11.70 1.56 25.44
C ASN A 172 11.66 1.26 23.93
N ALA A 173 10.49 1.40 23.28
CA ALA A 173 10.37 1.24 21.82
C ALA A 173 11.19 2.32 21.09
N PHE A 174 11.14 3.58 21.51
CA PHE A 174 11.95 4.65 20.92
C PHE A 174 13.46 4.35 21.02
N ALA A 175 13.92 3.86 22.16
CA ALA A 175 15.33 3.49 22.36
C ALA A 175 15.78 2.41 21.35
N LEU A 176 14.94 1.42 21.08
CA LEU A 176 15.23 0.38 20.09
C LEU A 176 15.27 0.95 18.66
N HIS A 177 14.36 1.83 18.30
CA HIS A 177 14.36 2.48 16.97
C HIS A 177 15.51 3.47 16.81
N GLY A 178 15.87 4.24 17.85
CA GLY A 178 16.98 5.17 17.84
C GLY A 178 18.32 4.48 17.67
N GLY A 179 18.53 3.34 18.31
CA GLY A 179 19.74 2.53 18.15
C GLY A 179 19.96 1.97 16.74
N VAL A 180 18.90 1.66 16.03
CA VAL A 180 18.97 1.21 14.62
C VAL A 180 19.31 2.37 13.68
N ARG A 181 18.71 3.55 13.86
CA ARG A 181 18.99 4.74 13.03
C ARG A 181 20.45 5.22 13.20
N ALA A 182 21.00 5.18 14.41
CA ALA A 182 22.40 5.54 14.65
C ALA A 182 23.38 4.59 13.93
N ARG A 183 23.10 3.30 13.85
CA ARG A 183 23.94 2.33 13.15
C ARG A 183 23.93 2.48 11.62
N VAL A 184 22.80 2.87 11.04
CA VAL A 184 22.68 3.12 9.59
C VAL A 184 23.43 4.40 9.21
N ALA A 185 23.35 5.46 10.01
CA ALA A 185 24.07 6.71 9.76
C ALA A 185 25.60 6.54 9.82
N THR A 186 26.13 5.66 10.69
CA THR A 186 27.58 5.39 10.78
C THR A 186 28.10 4.45 9.69
N ALA A 187 27.24 3.67 9.02
CA ALA A 187 27.63 2.77 7.93
C ALA A 187 27.71 3.46 6.55
N THR A 188 27.27 4.73 6.45
CA THR A 188 27.24 5.48 5.19
C THR A 188 28.30 6.60 5.11
N ALA A 189 29.23 6.67 6.06
CA ALA A 189 30.37 7.56 5.96
C ALA A 189 31.55 6.85 5.26
N PRO A 190 32.13 7.46 4.19
CA PRO A 190 33.19 6.86 3.39
C PRO A 190 34.49 6.68 4.14
#